data_6b34927b39abd90c1b08182f881e8bba
#
_entry.id   6b34927b39abd90c1b08182f881e8bba
#
_cell.length_a   1.000
_cell.length_b   1.000
_cell.length_c   1.000
_cell.angle_alpha   90.00
_cell.angle_beta   90.00
_cell.angle_gamma   90.00
#
_symmetry.space_group_name_H-M   'P 1'
#
loop_
_entity.id
_entity.type
_entity.pdbx_description
1 polymer ?
#
loop_
_entity_poly.entity_id
_entity_poly.type
_entity_poly.pdbx_seq_one_letter_code
_entity_poly.pdbx_strand_id
1 'polypeptide(L)'
;MISAFSITPLGGSESVGEQVAEAVRLVRESGLPNETNAMFTNVEGEWDEVMGLIKACVMKVGESAPRVSVVVKIDHRPGVTDAMRHKVEEVERRLAGP
;
A
#
# COMPACT_ATOMS: atom_id res chain seq x y z
N MET A 1 3.87 10.37 -5.45
CA MET A 1 4.67 9.42 -4.65
C MET A 1 4.06 8.03 -4.75
N ILE A 2 4.90 7.03 -4.93
CA ILE A 2 4.47 5.63 -4.84
C ILE A 2 4.93 5.09 -3.49
N SER A 3 4.06 4.34 -2.82
CA SER A 3 4.41 3.62 -1.60
C SER A 3 4.06 2.14 -1.76
N ALA A 4 4.95 1.27 -1.31
CA ALA A 4 4.66 -0.15 -1.16
C ALA A 4 4.73 -0.47 0.33
N PHE A 5 3.66 -1.00 0.91
CA PHE A 5 3.67 -1.28 2.34
C PHE A 5 3.03 -2.63 2.66
N SER A 6 3.45 -3.20 3.77
CA SER A 6 2.84 -4.38 4.34
C SER A 6 2.62 -4.18 5.84
N ILE A 7 1.49 -4.68 6.34
CA ILE A 7 1.10 -4.54 7.74
C ILE A 7 0.95 -5.94 8.34
N THR A 8 1.62 -6.16 9.47
CA THR A 8 1.56 -7.43 10.17
C THR A 8 1.06 -7.21 11.61
N PRO A 9 -0.15 -7.65 11.93
CA PRO A 9 -0.63 -7.64 13.32
C PRO A 9 0.05 -8.74 14.11
N LEU A 10 0.43 -8.44 15.35
CA LEU A 10 1.13 -9.36 16.24
C LEU A 10 0.42 -9.41 17.60
N GLY A 11 0.29 -10.61 18.15
CA GLY A 11 -0.23 -10.82 19.49
C GLY A 11 -1.75 -10.69 19.65
N GLY A 12 -2.47 -10.56 18.56
CA GLY A 12 -3.93 -10.51 18.57
C GLY A 12 -4.55 -11.91 18.60
N SER A 13 -5.82 -11.96 18.99
CA SER A 13 -6.62 -13.19 19.00
C SER A 13 -7.34 -13.47 17.69
N GLU A 14 -7.40 -12.47 16.81
CA GLU A 14 -8.09 -12.59 15.53
C GLU A 14 -7.18 -13.11 14.42
N SER A 15 -7.79 -13.59 13.36
CA SER A 15 -7.10 -14.04 12.17
C SER A 15 -6.32 -12.88 11.51
N VAL A 16 -5.06 -13.11 11.19
CA VAL A 16 -4.23 -12.15 10.46
C VAL A 16 -4.89 -11.78 9.12
N GLY A 17 -5.49 -12.77 8.44
CA GLY A 17 -6.16 -12.53 7.16
C GLY A 17 -7.32 -11.56 7.26
N GLU A 18 -8.11 -11.62 8.33
CA GLU A 18 -9.23 -10.69 8.54
C GLU A 18 -8.73 -9.27 8.80
N GLN A 19 -7.69 -9.14 9.60
CA GLN A 19 -7.09 -7.83 9.92
C GLN A 19 -6.47 -7.17 8.68
N VAL A 20 -5.76 -7.96 7.88
CA VAL A 20 -5.16 -7.47 6.63
C VAL A 20 -6.25 -7.08 5.63
N ALA A 21 -7.34 -7.84 5.56
CA ALA A 21 -8.46 -7.52 4.67
C ALA A 21 -9.09 -6.16 5.02
N GLU A 22 -9.18 -5.81 6.31
CA GLU A 22 -9.68 -4.50 6.72
C GLU A 22 -8.77 -3.36 6.26
N ALA A 23 -7.46 -3.55 6.34
CA ALA A 23 -6.50 -2.57 5.83
C ALA A 23 -6.63 -2.39 4.31
N VAL A 24 -6.72 -3.49 3.58
CA VAL A 24 -6.88 -3.45 2.12
C VAL A 24 -8.19 -2.78 1.72
N ARG A 25 -9.26 -2.98 2.50
CA ARG A 25 -10.54 -2.30 2.26
C ARG A 25 -10.38 -0.79 2.33
N LEU A 26 -9.70 -0.28 3.36
CA LEU A 26 -9.44 1.16 3.48
C LEU A 26 -8.67 1.69 2.26
N VAL A 27 -7.70 0.93 1.78
CA VAL A 27 -6.94 1.30 0.59
C VAL A 27 -7.85 1.40 -0.63
N ARG A 28 -8.70 0.41 -0.86
CA ARG A 28 -9.60 0.39 -2.02
C ARG A 28 -10.66 1.48 -1.95
N GLU A 29 -11.09 1.85 -0.76
CA GLU A 29 -12.07 2.92 -0.56
C GLU A 29 -11.46 4.31 -0.63
N SER A 30 -10.13 4.43 -0.60
CA SER A 30 -9.44 5.73 -0.58
C SER A 30 -9.59 6.54 -1.85
N GLY A 31 -9.87 5.89 -2.97
CA GLY A 31 -9.91 6.54 -4.28
C GLY A 31 -8.53 6.74 -4.90
N LEU A 32 -7.45 6.42 -4.20
CA LEU A 32 -6.10 6.52 -4.74
C LEU A 32 -5.77 5.31 -5.62
N PRO A 33 -4.96 5.49 -6.68
CA PRO A 33 -4.47 4.37 -7.46
C PRO A 33 -3.78 3.37 -6.54
N ASN A 34 -4.15 2.10 -6.65
CA ASN A 34 -3.61 1.06 -5.77
C ASN A 34 -3.60 -0.30 -6.44
N GLU A 35 -2.74 -1.17 -5.92
CA GLU A 35 -2.62 -2.55 -6.37
C GLU A 35 -2.13 -3.39 -5.19
N THR A 36 -2.79 -4.52 -4.95
CA THR A 36 -2.38 -5.46 -3.90
C THR A 36 -1.84 -6.73 -4.54
N ASN A 37 -0.64 -7.14 -4.16
CA ASN A 37 -0.07 -8.42 -4.57
C ASN A 37 0.24 -9.28 -3.33
N ALA A 38 0.88 -10.42 -3.54
CA ALA A 38 1.15 -11.37 -2.46
C ALA A 38 2.03 -10.83 -1.33
N MET A 39 2.82 -9.81 -1.60
CA MET A 39 3.81 -9.29 -0.65
C MET A 39 3.47 -7.91 -0.13
N PHE A 40 2.93 -7.04 -0.98
CA PHE A 40 2.74 -5.62 -0.67
C PHE A 40 1.45 -5.06 -1.23
N THR A 41 1.01 -3.96 -0.62
CA THR A 41 0.01 -3.06 -1.19
C THR A 41 0.73 -1.82 -1.71
N ASN A 42 0.53 -1.52 -3.00
CA ASN A 42 1.10 -0.35 -3.64
C ASN A 42 0.04 0.74 -3.75
N VAL A 43 0.39 1.97 -3.40
CA VAL A 43 -0.52 3.12 -3.45
C VAL A 43 0.23 4.31 -4.02
N GLU A 44 -0.46 5.08 -4.85
CA GLU A 44 0.10 6.31 -5.40
C GLU A 44 -0.76 7.52 -5.05
N GLY A 45 -0.12 8.62 -4.68
CA GLY A 45 -0.77 9.88 -4.36
C GLY A 45 0.21 10.89 -3.82
N GLU A 46 -0.31 12.01 -3.30
CA GLU A 46 0.48 12.99 -2.63
C GLU A 46 0.95 12.46 -1.27
N TRP A 47 2.04 12.99 -0.75
CA TRP A 47 2.65 12.53 0.49
C TRP A 47 1.62 12.40 1.62
N ASP A 48 0.88 13.47 1.90
CA ASP A 48 -0.06 13.47 3.02
C ASP A 48 -1.21 12.49 2.82
N GLU A 49 -1.68 12.32 1.58
CA GLU A 49 -2.73 11.37 1.25
C GLU A 49 -2.28 9.93 1.53
N VAL A 50 -1.11 9.57 1.02
CA VAL A 50 -0.58 8.22 1.14
C VAL A 50 -0.21 7.91 2.59
N MET A 51 0.50 8.82 3.26
CA MET A 51 0.90 8.61 4.65
C MET A 51 -0.31 8.60 5.59
N GLY A 52 -1.31 9.42 5.32
CA GLY A 52 -2.57 9.41 6.08
C GLY A 52 -3.31 8.09 5.92
N LEU A 53 -3.32 7.54 4.71
CA LEU A 53 -3.94 6.23 4.45
C LEU A 53 -3.20 5.12 5.18
N ILE A 54 -1.87 5.10 5.13
CA ILE A 54 -1.06 4.10 5.85
C ILE A 54 -1.34 4.19 7.35
N LYS A 55 -1.40 5.41 7.90
CA LYS A 55 -1.73 5.62 9.30
C LYS A 55 -3.12 5.05 9.62
N ALA A 56 -4.12 5.31 8.79
CA ALA A 56 -5.46 4.80 9.00
C ALA A 56 -5.49 3.26 9.01
N CYS A 57 -4.74 2.63 8.13
CA CYS A 57 -4.61 1.18 8.10
C CYS A 57 -3.97 0.63 9.38
N VAL A 58 -2.89 1.25 9.85
CA VAL A 58 -2.21 0.85 11.09
C VAL A 58 -3.15 0.99 12.29
N MET A 59 -3.87 2.10 12.39
CA MET A 59 -4.82 2.34 13.48
C MET A 59 -5.98 1.33 13.45
N LYS A 60 -6.47 0.99 12.26
CA LYS A 60 -7.54 0.00 12.11
C LYS A 60 -7.10 -1.39 12.56
N VAL A 61 -5.96 -1.84 12.11
CA VAL A 61 -5.39 -3.14 12.52
C VAL A 61 -5.08 -3.14 14.02
N GLY A 62 -4.62 -2.00 14.54
CA GLY A 62 -4.30 -1.84 15.96
C GLY A 62 -5.50 -1.90 16.90
N GLU A 63 -6.72 -1.81 16.38
CA GLU A 63 -7.94 -1.99 17.20
C GLU A 63 -8.06 -3.41 17.75
N SER A 64 -7.50 -4.40 17.03
CA SER A 64 -7.62 -5.81 17.37
C SER A 64 -6.28 -6.50 17.62
N ALA A 65 -5.17 -5.77 17.52
CA ALA A 65 -3.85 -6.33 17.79
C ALA A 65 -3.05 -5.37 18.68
N PRO A 66 -2.36 -5.89 19.72
CA PRO A 66 -1.58 -5.04 20.62
C PRO A 66 -0.31 -4.50 19.97
N ARG A 67 0.12 -5.10 18.87
CA ARG A 67 1.32 -4.68 18.15
C ARG A 67 1.09 -4.78 16.65
N VAL A 68 1.51 -3.75 15.93
CA VAL A 68 1.42 -3.73 14.47
C VAL A 68 2.81 -3.42 13.90
N SER A 69 3.34 -4.31 13.08
CA SER A 69 4.62 -4.11 12.42
C SER A 69 4.36 -3.70 10.97
N VAL A 70 5.02 -2.66 10.51
CA VAL A 70 4.78 -2.10 9.17
C VAL A 70 6.11 -1.96 8.44
N VAL A 71 6.14 -2.43 7.19
CA VAL A 71 7.24 -2.15 6.28
C VAL A 71 6.72 -1.19 5.23
N VAL A 72 7.42 -0.10 4.99
CA VAL A 72 7.04 0.91 4.00
C VAL A 72 8.23 1.22 3.12
N LYS A 73 8.05 1.10 1.82
CA LYS A 73 9.01 1.57 0.83
C LYS A 73 8.37 2.72 0.07
N ILE A 74 9.07 3.84 -0.02
CA ILE A 74 8.57 5.05 -0.67
C ILE A 74 9.47 5.40 -1.84
N ASP A 75 8.85 5.71 -2.98
CA ASP A 75 9.49 6.34 -4.12
C ASP A 75 8.87 7.73 -4.28
N HIS A 76 9.59 8.73 -3.77
CA HIS A 76 9.11 10.11 -3.77
C HIS A 76 9.76 10.89 -4.92
N ARG A 77 8.94 11.21 -5.93
CA ARG A 77 9.38 11.94 -7.11
C ARG A 77 8.41 13.09 -7.36
N PRO A 78 8.72 14.29 -6.83
CA PRO A 78 7.84 15.47 -6.98
C PRO A 78 7.53 15.79 -8.44
N GLY A 79 6.26 16.13 -8.69
CA GLY A 79 5.82 16.52 -10.03
C GLY A 79 5.55 15.37 -10.98
N VAL A 80 5.74 14.12 -10.55
CA VAL A 80 5.43 12.94 -11.36
C VAL A 80 4.15 12.30 -10.86
N THR A 81 3.20 12.07 -11.77
CA THR A 81 1.94 11.41 -11.50
C THR A 81 1.84 10.14 -12.35
N ASP A 82 0.97 9.23 -11.92
CA ASP A 82 0.69 8.00 -12.67
C ASP A 82 1.94 7.12 -12.87
N ALA A 83 2.89 7.20 -11.92
CA ALA A 83 4.17 6.53 -12.03
C ALA A 83 4.06 5.01 -11.89
N MET A 84 3.12 4.51 -11.10
CA MET A 84 2.88 3.06 -10.97
C MET A 84 2.58 2.44 -12.33
N ARG A 85 1.67 3.03 -13.06
CA ARG A 85 1.28 2.55 -14.39
C ARG A 85 2.44 2.69 -15.38
N HIS A 86 3.09 3.85 -15.38
CA HIS A 86 4.18 4.14 -16.32
C HIS A 86 5.39 3.22 -16.12
N LYS A 87 5.72 2.87 -14.88
CA LYS A 87 6.81 1.93 -14.60
C LYS A 87 6.55 0.55 -15.20
N VAL A 88 5.33 0.06 -15.04
CA VAL A 88 4.94 -1.24 -15.59
C VAL A 88 4.90 -1.19 -17.11
N GLU A 89 4.32 -0.14 -17.70
CA GLU A 89 4.26 0.04 -19.15
C GLU A 89 5.65 0.13 -19.77
N GLU A 90 6.59 0.78 -19.09
CA GLU A 90 7.97 0.88 -19.57
C GLU A 90 8.62 -0.48 -19.69
N VAL A 91 8.43 -1.33 -18.67
CA VAL A 91 8.95 -2.71 -18.70
C VAL A 91 8.30 -3.52 -19.81
N GLU A 92 6.97 -3.43 -19.94
CA GLU A 92 6.23 -4.15 -20.99
C GLU A 92 6.67 -3.72 -22.38
N ARG A 93 6.87 -2.42 -22.59
CA ARG A 93 7.33 -1.89 -23.87
C ARG A 93 8.72 -2.43 -24.23
N ARG A 94 9.63 -2.48 -23.27
CA ARG A 94 10.99 -3.00 -23.48
C ARG A 94 10.99 -4.51 -23.77
N LEU A 95 10.12 -5.25 -23.09
CA LEU A 95 9.97 -6.69 -23.30
C LEU A 95 9.31 -7.02 -24.64
N ALA A 96 8.48 -6.12 -25.16
CA ALA A 96 7.88 -6.29 -26.49
C ALA A 96 8.92 -6.23 -27.63
N GLY A 97 10.08 -5.67 -27.35
CA GLY A 97 11.22 -5.63 -28.25
C GLY A 97 11.15 -4.54 -29.30
N PRO A 98 12.19 -4.45 -30.15
CA PRO A 98 12.21 -3.50 -31.25
C PRO A 98 11.22 -3.91 -32.33
#